data_164ee31dad8a2e8354be3cd805ceaf86
#
_entry.id   164ee31dad8a2e8354be3cd805ceaf86
#
_cell.length_a   1.000
_cell.length_b   1.000
_cell.length_c   1.000
_cell.angle_alpha   90.00
_cell.angle_beta   90.00
_cell.angle_gamma   90.00
#
_symmetry.space_group_name_H-M   'P 1'
#
loop_
_entity.id
_entity.type
_entity.pdbx_description
1 polymer ?
#
loop_
_entity_poly.entity_id
_entity_poly.type
_entity_poly.pdbx_seq_one_letter_code
_entity_poly.pdbx_strand_id
1 'polypeptide(L)'
;MVPGPYRLSVVDWLREQAKESLMHAEMVGEHITSLGEHPTLKIGELLETHKHSTEDILNECLEHERSAIKAYYNLLENIDGKSIMLEEYARTMIATEEMHEAELKKMLRDNF
;
A
#
# COMPACT_ATOMS: atom_id res chain seq x y z
N MET A 1 -16.01 4.15 8.40
CA MET A 1 -16.56 5.41 8.97
C MET A 1 -15.47 6.17 9.68
N VAL A 2 -15.29 7.42 9.35
CA VAL A 2 -14.26 8.28 9.94
C VAL A 2 -14.95 9.42 10.69
N PRO A 3 -14.98 9.40 12.03
CA PRO A 3 -15.59 10.46 12.80
C PRO A 3 -14.61 11.59 13.12
N GLY A 4 -15.14 12.70 13.65
CA GLY A 4 -14.36 13.75 14.26
C GLY A 4 -13.90 14.87 13.32
N PRO A 5 -13.09 15.80 13.85
CA PRO A 5 -12.72 17.04 13.14
C PRO A 5 -11.81 16.81 11.93
N TYR A 6 -11.14 15.67 11.85
CA TYR A 6 -10.23 15.37 10.73
C TYR A 6 -10.90 14.55 9.62
N ARG A 7 -12.23 14.36 9.74
CA ARG A 7 -12.97 13.46 8.85
C ARG A 7 -12.76 13.76 7.36
N LEU A 8 -12.91 15.00 6.95
CA LEU A 8 -12.84 15.35 5.52
C LEU A 8 -11.44 15.08 4.94
N SER A 9 -10.40 15.49 5.65
CA SER A 9 -9.01 15.27 5.20
C SER A 9 -8.67 13.80 5.13
N VAL A 10 -9.08 13.02 6.12
CA VAL A 10 -8.80 11.57 6.16
C VAL A 10 -9.58 10.83 5.09
N VAL A 11 -10.85 11.17 4.88
CA VAL A 11 -11.67 10.55 3.83
C VAL A 11 -11.07 10.82 2.45
N ASP A 12 -10.67 12.06 2.17
CA ASP A 12 -10.03 12.40 0.91
C ASP A 12 -8.73 11.63 0.71
N TRP A 13 -7.91 11.54 1.75
CA TRP A 13 -6.67 10.78 1.71
C TRP A 13 -6.93 9.30 1.44
N LEU A 14 -7.92 8.70 2.12
CA LEU A 14 -8.29 7.29 1.90
C LEU A 14 -8.76 7.03 0.47
N ARG A 15 -9.52 7.96 -0.11
CA ARG A 15 -9.97 7.84 -1.50
C ARG A 15 -8.79 7.87 -2.48
N GLU A 16 -7.82 8.73 -2.25
CA GLU A 16 -6.60 8.77 -3.06
C GLU A 16 -5.81 7.47 -2.92
N GLN A 17 -5.70 6.93 -1.71
CA GLN A 17 -5.04 5.65 -1.48
C GLN A 17 -5.75 4.51 -2.20
N ALA A 18 -7.07 4.50 -2.22
CA ALA A 18 -7.85 3.49 -2.93
C ALA A 18 -7.60 3.55 -4.45
N LYS A 19 -7.54 4.76 -5.02
CA LYS A 19 -7.22 4.95 -6.44
C LYS A 19 -5.82 4.46 -6.76
N GLU A 20 -4.83 4.80 -5.95
CA GLU A 20 -3.46 4.33 -6.13
C GLU A 20 -3.36 2.81 -6.03
N SER A 21 -4.04 2.21 -5.06
CA SER A 21 -4.05 0.75 -4.89
C SER A 21 -4.59 0.05 -6.13
N LEU A 22 -5.64 0.60 -6.73
CA LEU A 22 -6.19 0.05 -7.96
C LEU A 22 -5.19 0.14 -9.11
N MET A 23 -4.50 1.27 -9.25
CA MET A 23 -3.45 1.44 -10.26
C MET A 23 -2.28 0.47 -10.02
N HIS A 24 -1.88 0.29 -8.76
CA HIS A 24 -0.84 -0.67 -8.40
C HIS A 24 -1.25 -2.10 -8.76
N ALA A 25 -2.50 -2.46 -8.53
CA ALA A 25 -3.03 -3.78 -8.90
C ALA A 25 -2.96 -4.00 -10.41
N GLU A 26 -3.28 -2.99 -11.21
CA GLU A 26 -3.16 -3.05 -12.66
C GLU A 26 -1.71 -3.25 -13.10
N MET A 27 -0.77 -2.51 -12.50
CA MET A 27 0.66 -2.63 -12.79
C MET A 27 1.19 -4.02 -12.46
N VAL A 28 0.83 -4.57 -11.30
CA VAL A 28 1.22 -5.93 -10.91
C VAL A 28 0.65 -6.94 -11.89
N GLY A 29 -0.62 -6.78 -12.26
CA GLY A 29 -1.27 -7.66 -13.23
C GLY A 29 -0.55 -7.68 -14.57
N GLU A 30 -0.13 -6.50 -15.07
CA GLU A 30 0.64 -6.39 -16.31
C GLU A 30 1.99 -7.10 -16.20
N HIS A 31 2.69 -6.97 -15.09
CA HIS A 31 3.95 -7.68 -14.88
C HIS A 31 3.76 -9.20 -14.84
N ILE A 32 2.73 -9.68 -14.12
CA ILE A 32 2.42 -11.11 -14.05
C ILE A 32 2.13 -11.66 -15.45
N THR A 33 1.31 -10.94 -16.21
CA THR A 33 0.94 -11.33 -17.58
C THR A 33 2.17 -11.32 -18.49
N SER A 34 3.07 -10.34 -18.35
CA SER A 34 4.31 -10.27 -19.12
C SER A 34 5.22 -11.46 -18.85
N LEU A 35 5.12 -12.09 -17.69
CA LEU A 35 5.88 -13.29 -17.34
C LEU A 35 5.20 -14.58 -17.81
N GLY A 36 4.07 -14.47 -18.52
CA GLY A 36 3.36 -15.62 -19.05
C GLY A 36 2.39 -16.28 -18.09
N GLU A 37 2.11 -15.64 -16.95
CA GLU A 37 1.20 -16.17 -15.94
C GLU A 37 -0.09 -15.35 -15.90
N HIS A 38 -1.04 -15.80 -15.11
CA HIS A 38 -2.30 -15.10 -14.89
C HIS A 38 -2.43 -14.64 -13.45
N PRO A 39 -2.88 -13.37 -13.22
CA PRO A 39 -3.17 -12.92 -11.87
C PRO A 39 -4.27 -13.78 -11.24
N THR A 40 -4.12 -14.07 -9.96
CA THR A 40 -5.15 -14.78 -9.23
C THR A 40 -6.38 -13.89 -8.99
N LEU A 41 -7.56 -14.52 -8.95
CA LEU A 41 -8.80 -13.84 -8.56
C LEU A 41 -9.06 -13.96 -7.05
N LYS A 42 -8.17 -14.62 -6.31
CA LYS A 42 -8.32 -14.77 -4.88
C LYS A 42 -8.15 -13.43 -4.19
N ILE A 43 -8.99 -13.21 -3.17
CA ILE A 43 -8.89 -12.05 -2.30
C ILE A 43 -8.02 -12.47 -1.10
N GLY A 44 -7.00 -11.67 -0.80
CA GLY A 44 -6.17 -11.90 0.36
C GLY A 44 -6.91 -11.66 1.66
N GLU A 45 -6.26 -11.96 2.77
CA GLU A 45 -6.83 -11.70 4.08
C GLU A 45 -7.02 -10.20 4.29
N LEU A 46 -8.22 -9.80 4.73
CA LEU A 46 -8.54 -8.42 5.00
C LEU A 46 -8.29 -8.11 6.47
N LEU A 47 -7.60 -7.00 6.72
CA LEU A 47 -7.42 -6.50 8.07
C LEU A 47 -8.70 -5.78 8.47
N GLU A 48 -9.44 -6.36 9.42
CA GLU A 48 -10.71 -5.82 9.87
C GLU A 48 -10.78 -5.87 11.39
N THR A 49 -10.53 -4.72 12.02
CA THR A 49 -10.46 -4.62 13.47
C THR A 49 -11.75 -4.12 14.09
N HIS A 50 -12.70 -3.64 13.28
CA HIS A 50 -13.96 -3.01 13.72
C HIS A 50 -13.74 -1.80 14.62
N LYS A 51 -12.60 -1.13 14.51
CA LYS A 51 -12.28 0.10 15.21
C LYS A 51 -12.44 1.26 14.24
N HIS A 52 -13.09 2.32 14.69
CA HIS A 52 -13.50 3.41 13.80
C HIS A 52 -12.96 4.78 14.17
N SER A 53 -12.13 4.90 15.21
CA SER A 53 -11.49 6.19 15.50
C SER A 53 -10.52 6.54 14.38
N THR A 54 -10.28 7.81 14.16
CA THR A 54 -9.31 8.24 13.15
C THR A 54 -7.93 7.65 13.39
N GLU A 55 -7.48 7.63 14.65
CA GLU A 55 -6.21 7.04 15.02
C GLU A 55 -6.15 5.55 14.68
N ASP A 56 -7.19 4.79 14.99
CA ASP A 56 -7.25 3.36 14.69
C ASP A 56 -7.21 3.10 13.19
N ILE A 57 -7.96 3.88 12.41
CA ILE A 57 -7.98 3.75 10.94
C ILE A 57 -6.60 4.04 10.35
N LEU A 58 -5.93 5.10 10.81
CA LEU A 58 -4.59 5.44 10.35
C LEU A 58 -3.56 4.38 10.74
N ASN A 59 -3.70 3.78 11.92
CA ASN A 59 -2.82 2.68 12.34
C ASN A 59 -3.03 1.41 11.49
N GLU A 60 -4.26 1.10 11.09
CA GLU A 60 -4.52 0.01 10.15
C GLU A 60 -3.86 0.27 8.80
N CYS A 61 -3.97 1.50 8.30
CA CYS A 61 -3.32 1.90 7.06
C CYS A 61 -1.79 1.76 7.16
N LEU A 62 -1.21 2.18 8.30
CA LEU A 62 0.22 2.08 8.53
C LEU A 62 0.69 0.62 8.52
N GLU A 63 -0.06 -0.27 9.16
CA GLU A 63 0.23 -1.70 9.16
C GLU A 63 0.16 -2.28 7.75
N HIS A 64 -0.84 -1.88 6.97
CA HIS A 64 -0.98 -2.29 5.58
C HIS A 64 0.21 -1.83 4.73
N GLU A 65 0.64 -0.57 4.86
CA GLU A 65 1.79 -0.04 4.13
C GLU A 65 3.07 -0.79 4.48
N ARG A 66 3.29 -1.10 5.75
CA ARG A 66 4.45 -1.87 6.19
C ARG A 66 4.47 -3.28 5.60
N SER A 67 3.31 -3.92 5.51
CA SER A 67 3.17 -5.23 4.88
C SER A 67 3.50 -5.17 3.38
N ALA A 68 3.03 -4.13 2.70
CA ALA A 68 3.32 -3.91 1.28
C ALA A 68 4.81 -3.68 1.05
N ILE A 69 5.44 -2.84 1.86
CA ILE A 69 6.89 -2.57 1.77
C ILE A 69 7.68 -3.88 1.90
N LYS A 70 7.33 -4.69 2.89
CA LYS A 70 7.98 -5.98 3.12
C LYS A 70 7.83 -6.91 1.91
N ALA A 71 6.64 -6.95 1.31
CA ALA A 71 6.39 -7.77 0.14
C ALA A 71 7.25 -7.32 -1.06
N TYR A 72 7.37 -6.01 -1.27
CA TYR A 72 8.21 -5.49 -2.36
C TYR A 72 9.70 -5.70 -2.12
N TYR A 73 10.18 -5.64 -0.89
CA TYR A 73 11.56 -6.01 -0.56
C TYR A 73 11.82 -7.48 -0.86
N ASN A 74 10.88 -8.36 -0.52
CA ASN A 74 11.00 -9.78 -0.85
C ASN A 74 11.06 -9.99 -2.36
N LEU A 75 10.25 -9.25 -3.12
CA LEU A 75 10.30 -9.29 -4.57
C LEU A 75 11.67 -8.85 -5.08
N LEU A 76 12.18 -7.73 -4.58
CA LEU A 76 13.47 -7.19 -5.01
C LEU A 76 14.61 -8.20 -4.76
N GLU A 77 14.63 -8.84 -3.60
CA GLU A 77 15.63 -9.87 -3.29
C GLU A 77 15.59 -11.04 -4.29
N ASN A 78 14.39 -11.46 -4.68
CA ASN A 78 14.22 -12.61 -5.58
C ASN A 78 14.55 -12.31 -7.04
N ILE A 79 14.49 -11.04 -7.44
CA ILE A 79 14.74 -10.65 -8.84
C ILE A 79 16.08 -9.95 -9.05
N ASP A 80 16.85 -9.75 -8.00
CA ASP A 80 18.14 -9.05 -8.08
C ASP A 80 19.07 -9.71 -9.10
N GLY A 81 19.56 -8.90 -10.03
CA GLY A 81 20.40 -9.36 -11.12
C GLY A 81 19.71 -10.16 -12.23
N LYS A 82 18.39 -10.38 -12.12
CA LYS A 82 17.63 -11.18 -13.10
C LYS A 82 16.82 -10.36 -14.08
N SER A 83 16.30 -9.21 -13.65
CA SER A 83 15.48 -8.34 -14.50
C SER A 83 15.57 -6.92 -14.01
N ILE A 84 16.18 -6.05 -14.80
CA ILE A 84 16.28 -4.63 -14.48
C ILE A 84 14.90 -3.99 -14.43
N MET A 85 14.01 -4.35 -15.35
CA MET A 85 12.65 -3.83 -15.38
C MET A 85 11.92 -4.12 -14.06
N LEU A 86 11.99 -5.34 -13.56
CA LEU A 86 11.35 -5.73 -12.32
C LEU A 86 12.05 -5.14 -11.09
N GLU A 87 13.37 -5.01 -11.12
CA GLU A 87 14.11 -4.34 -10.05
C GLU A 87 13.68 -2.88 -9.91
N GLU A 88 13.61 -2.17 -11.03
CA GLU A 88 13.19 -0.77 -11.02
C GLU A 88 11.72 -0.63 -10.58
N TYR A 89 10.86 -1.53 -11.03
CA TYR A 89 9.48 -1.58 -10.56
C TYR A 89 9.44 -1.75 -9.03
N ALA A 90 10.13 -2.75 -8.49
CA ALA A 90 10.15 -3.02 -7.06
C ALA A 90 10.70 -1.82 -6.27
N ARG A 91 11.80 -1.20 -6.73
CA ARG A 91 12.38 -0.02 -6.08
C ARG A 91 11.41 1.17 -6.09
N THR A 92 10.74 1.39 -7.20
CA THR A 92 9.75 2.47 -7.34
C THR A 92 8.60 2.27 -6.36
N MET A 93 8.10 1.03 -6.27
CA MET A 93 7.01 0.70 -5.35
C MET A 93 7.44 0.85 -3.89
N ILE A 94 8.64 0.42 -3.54
CA ILE A 94 9.20 0.60 -2.20
C ILE A 94 9.25 2.08 -1.86
N ALA A 95 9.81 2.91 -2.74
CA ALA A 95 9.91 4.35 -2.51
C ALA A 95 8.53 4.99 -2.31
N THR A 96 7.54 4.61 -3.12
CA THR A 96 6.16 5.10 -3.01
C THR A 96 5.55 4.73 -1.67
N GLU A 97 5.65 3.45 -1.28
CA GLU A 97 5.05 2.98 -0.02
C GLU A 97 5.78 3.55 1.21
N GLU A 98 7.08 3.78 1.12
CA GLU A 98 7.83 4.44 2.19
C GLU A 98 7.38 5.90 2.35
N MET A 99 7.05 6.59 1.27
CA MET A 99 6.46 7.93 1.34
C MET A 99 5.09 7.91 2.03
N HIS A 100 4.26 6.93 1.72
CA HIS A 100 2.95 6.76 2.38
C HIS A 100 3.12 6.50 3.87
N GLU A 101 4.07 5.64 4.24
CA GLU A 101 4.38 5.36 5.64
C GLU A 101 4.80 6.64 6.37
N ALA A 102 5.66 7.44 5.74
CA ALA A 102 6.12 8.71 6.33
C ALA A 102 4.95 9.69 6.54
N GLU A 103 4.03 9.79 5.57
CA GLU A 103 2.85 10.63 5.70
C GLU A 103 1.93 10.17 6.82
N LEU A 104 1.69 8.86 6.92
CA LEU A 104 0.87 8.29 8.00
C LEU A 104 1.48 8.56 9.37
N LYS A 105 2.78 8.42 9.50
CA LYS A 105 3.48 8.72 10.76
C LYS A 105 3.33 10.18 11.14
N LYS A 106 3.41 11.08 10.16
CA LYS A 106 3.19 12.52 10.42
C LYS A 106 1.76 12.78 10.91
N MET A 107 0.77 12.21 10.24
CA MET A 107 -0.62 12.38 10.64
C MET A 107 -0.87 11.86 12.07
N LEU A 108 -0.32 10.71 12.40
CA LEU A 108 -0.46 10.11 13.73
C LEU A 108 0.27 10.91 14.79
N ARG A 109 1.49 11.35 14.52
CA ARG A 109 2.31 12.10 15.48
C ARG A 109 1.74 13.47 15.77
N ASP A 110 1.27 14.17 14.73
CA ASP A 110 0.89 15.58 14.86
C ASP A 110 -0.55 15.78 15.34
N ASN A 111 -1.38 14.75 15.27
CA ASN A 111 -2.81 14.84 15.58
C ASN A 111 -3.28 13.96 16.75
N PHE A 112 -2.40 13.05 17.20
CA PHE A 112 -2.80 12.08 18.24
C PHE A 112 -1.68 11.85 19.28
#